data_d4f1137a858715da6429ae398ec2f63f
#
_entry.id   d4f1137a858715da6429ae398ec2f63f
#
_cell.length_a   1.000
_cell.length_b   1.000
_cell.length_c   1.000
_cell.angle_alpha   90.00
_cell.angle_beta   90.00
_cell.angle_gamma   90.00
#
_symmetry.space_group_name_H-M   'P 1'
#
loop_
_entity.id
_entity.type
_entity.pdbx_description
1 polymer ?
#
loop_
_entity_poly.entity_id
_entity_poly.type
_entity_poly.pdbx_seq_one_letter_code
_entity_poly.pdbx_strand_id
1 'polypeptide(L)'
;MREYIKSRTFWLIFLTAFIAVAGIMLGIFMYVWQNDIKKERQALLAENMTVVADIYGYVEEICQEETTLASRLLDMEWVQKIASGSDVFAEAFDHHRRSQIAGDFLFYTAQSDVMTKRFVVFPYQDVCIGSGIWADVSSYFGALGIAA
;
A
#
# COMPACT_ATOMS: atom_id res chain seq x y z
N MET A 1 25.39 20.78 -76.81
CA MET A 1 25.99 19.78 -75.92
C MET A 1 26.54 20.39 -74.60
N ARG A 2 27.25 21.53 -74.63
CA ARG A 2 27.81 22.18 -73.40
C ARG A 2 26.73 22.66 -72.39
N GLU A 3 25.58 23.13 -72.81
CA GLU A 3 24.52 23.58 -71.93
C GLU A 3 23.82 22.42 -71.16
N TYR A 4 23.69 21.29 -71.84
CA TYR A 4 23.06 20.09 -71.25
C TYR A 4 23.95 19.49 -70.15
N ILE A 5 25.27 19.53 -70.32
CA ILE A 5 26.22 19.06 -69.31
C ILE A 5 26.21 19.99 -68.11
N LYS A 6 26.14 21.33 -68.26
CA LYS A 6 26.02 22.29 -67.19
C LYS A 6 24.74 22.12 -66.34
N SER A 7 23.59 21.84 -67.00
CA SER A 7 22.34 21.59 -66.34
C SER A 7 22.39 20.33 -65.47
N ARG A 8 22.97 19.24 -65.99
CA ARG A 8 23.08 17.96 -65.25
C ARG A 8 23.99 18.05 -64.03
N THR A 9 25.13 18.79 -64.15
CA THR A 9 26.05 19.03 -63.03
C THR A 9 25.40 19.91 -61.96
N PHE A 10 24.63 20.92 -62.35
CA PHE A 10 23.90 21.75 -61.41
C PHE A 10 22.86 20.94 -60.60
N TRP A 11 22.10 20.08 -61.25
CA TRP A 11 21.11 19.21 -60.60
C TRP A 11 21.75 18.20 -59.65
N LEU A 12 22.94 17.67 -59.98
CA LEU A 12 23.65 16.76 -59.11
C LEU A 12 24.17 17.48 -57.83
N ILE A 13 24.73 18.69 -57.99
CA ILE A 13 25.20 19.48 -56.86
C ILE A 13 24.00 19.89 -55.96
N PHE A 14 22.90 20.27 -56.56
CA PHE A 14 21.69 20.62 -55.80
C PHE A 14 21.12 19.42 -55.06
N LEU A 15 21.06 18.27 -55.68
CA LEU A 15 20.56 17.05 -55.03
C LEU A 15 21.46 16.61 -53.88
N THR A 16 22.76 16.65 -54.02
CA THR A 16 23.70 16.31 -52.96
C THR A 16 23.62 17.26 -51.80
N ALA A 17 23.51 18.56 -52.04
CA ALA A 17 23.30 19.59 -51.00
C ALA A 17 21.98 19.36 -50.27
N PHE A 18 20.91 19.06 -51.00
CA PHE A 18 19.58 18.80 -50.42
C PHE A 18 19.59 17.56 -49.51
N ILE A 19 20.22 16.46 -49.97
CA ILE A 19 20.36 15.23 -49.17
C ILE A 19 21.18 15.49 -47.91
N ALA A 20 22.27 16.30 -48.00
CA ALA A 20 23.09 16.63 -46.84
C ALA A 20 22.30 17.45 -45.80
N VAL A 21 21.55 18.46 -46.22
CA VAL A 21 20.70 19.26 -45.34
C VAL A 21 19.59 18.42 -44.70
N ALA A 22 18.90 17.59 -45.50
CA ALA A 22 17.87 16.69 -45.00
C ALA A 22 18.43 15.69 -43.98
N GLY A 23 19.62 15.16 -44.21
CA GLY A 23 20.32 14.26 -43.29
C GLY A 23 20.64 14.93 -41.93
N ILE A 24 21.13 16.17 -41.97
CA ILE A 24 21.42 16.97 -40.76
C ILE A 24 20.13 17.22 -39.99
N MET A 25 19.04 17.64 -40.66
CA MET A 25 17.76 17.90 -40.03
C MET A 25 17.18 16.64 -39.38
N LEU A 26 17.25 15.50 -40.06
CA LEU A 26 16.83 14.22 -39.50
C LEU A 26 17.69 13.83 -38.28
N GLY A 27 18.98 14.04 -38.33
CA GLY A 27 19.87 13.78 -37.20
C GLY A 27 19.52 14.64 -35.96
N ILE A 28 19.28 15.94 -36.16
CA ILE A 28 18.85 16.84 -35.09
C ILE A 28 17.49 16.40 -34.53
N PHE A 29 16.53 16.10 -35.40
CA PHE A 29 15.21 15.64 -34.99
C PHE A 29 15.29 14.36 -34.15
N MET A 30 16.06 13.35 -34.59
CA MET A 30 16.24 12.12 -33.83
C MET A 30 16.92 12.34 -32.49
N TYR A 31 17.88 13.25 -32.42
CA TYR A 31 18.56 13.60 -31.17
C TYR A 31 17.59 14.26 -30.17
N VAL A 32 16.82 15.24 -30.62
CA VAL A 32 15.81 15.93 -29.77
C VAL A 32 14.78 14.92 -29.29
N TRP A 33 14.24 14.12 -30.20
CA TRP A 33 13.25 13.07 -29.87
C TRP A 33 13.75 12.11 -28.80
N GLN A 34 14.97 11.57 -28.96
CA GLN A 34 15.54 10.68 -27.97
C GLN A 34 15.76 11.34 -26.60
N ASN A 35 16.12 12.61 -26.62
CA ASN A 35 16.35 13.36 -25.39
C ASN A 35 15.02 13.64 -24.65
N ASP A 36 13.96 13.96 -25.38
CA ASP A 36 12.64 14.19 -24.81
C ASP A 36 12.05 12.90 -24.21
N ILE A 37 12.16 11.76 -24.91
CA ILE A 37 11.73 10.45 -24.37
C ILE A 37 12.49 10.10 -23.09
N LYS A 38 13.80 10.40 -23.01
CA LYS A 38 14.58 10.16 -21.80
C LYS A 38 14.10 11.01 -20.63
N LYS A 39 13.81 12.29 -20.89
CA LYS A 39 13.27 13.21 -19.87
C LYS A 39 11.92 12.78 -19.36
N GLU A 40 10.99 12.41 -20.25
CA GLU A 40 9.68 11.91 -19.86
C GLU A 40 9.77 10.64 -19.02
N ARG A 41 10.63 9.68 -19.41
CA ARG A 41 10.85 8.49 -18.61
C ARG A 41 11.42 8.79 -17.23
N GLN A 42 12.36 9.72 -17.12
CA GLN A 42 12.92 10.12 -15.84
C GLN A 42 11.88 10.82 -14.96
N ALA A 43 11.04 11.67 -15.54
CA ALA A 43 9.96 12.33 -14.83
C ALA A 43 8.93 11.31 -14.30
N LEU A 44 8.49 10.37 -15.13
CA LEU A 44 7.58 9.29 -14.73
C LEU A 44 8.19 8.38 -13.64
N LEU A 45 9.47 8.07 -13.73
CA LEU A 45 10.14 7.28 -12.70
C LEU A 45 10.22 8.06 -11.38
N ALA A 46 10.53 9.35 -11.42
CA ALA A 46 10.57 10.19 -10.23
C ALA A 46 9.19 10.31 -9.57
N GLU A 47 8.14 10.51 -10.36
CA GLU A 47 6.76 10.55 -9.88
C GLU A 47 6.33 9.23 -9.26
N ASN A 48 6.60 8.10 -9.92
CA ASN A 48 6.31 6.77 -9.38
C ASN A 48 7.07 6.49 -8.07
N MET A 49 8.34 6.92 -7.97
CA MET A 49 9.11 6.78 -6.72
C MET A 49 8.52 7.60 -5.59
N THR A 50 7.99 8.78 -5.87
CA THR A 50 7.30 9.60 -4.86
C THR A 50 6.04 8.90 -4.37
N VAL A 51 5.20 8.40 -5.29
CA VAL A 51 3.99 7.65 -4.93
C VAL A 51 4.31 6.40 -4.08
N VAL A 52 5.36 5.67 -4.46
CA VAL A 52 5.81 4.50 -3.69
C VAL A 52 6.29 4.92 -2.29
N ALA A 53 7.05 6.01 -2.18
CA ALA A 53 7.50 6.52 -0.89
C ALA A 53 6.32 6.95 0.01
N ASP A 54 5.32 7.62 -0.56
CA ASP A 54 4.10 8.02 0.16
C ASP A 54 3.31 6.81 0.66
N ILE A 55 3.17 5.76 -0.18
CA ILE A 55 2.53 4.51 0.22
C ILE A 55 3.31 3.83 1.36
N TYR A 56 4.63 3.79 1.27
CA TYR A 56 5.47 3.24 2.33
C TYR A 56 5.30 4.01 3.64
N GLY A 57 5.33 5.34 3.60
CA GLY A 57 5.10 6.18 4.77
C GLY A 57 3.74 5.93 5.41
N TYR A 58 2.70 5.82 4.60
CA TYR A 58 1.34 5.52 5.07
C TYR A 58 1.23 4.13 5.71
N VAL A 59 1.83 3.10 5.10
CA VAL A 59 1.86 1.75 5.67
C VAL A 59 2.63 1.71 6.99
N GLU A 60 3.76 2.42 7.07
CA GLU A 60 4.56 2.51 8.29
C GLU A 60 3.77 3.19 9.43
N GLU A 61 3.08 4.27 9.15
CA GLU A 61 2.20 4.98 10.08
C GLU A 61 1.11 4.04 10.63
N ILE A 62 0.42 3.32 9.75
CA ILE A 62 -0.59 2.33 10.14
C ILE A 62 0.03 1.24 11.04
N CYS A 63 1.18 0.70 10.67
CA CYS A 63 1.85 -0.32 11.47
C CYS A 63 2.24 0.20 12.86
N GLN A 64 2.68 1.44 12.97
CA GLN A 64 3.00 2.06 14.26
C GLN A 64 1.76 2.29 15.12
N GLU A 65 0.66 2.77 14.53
CA GLU A 65 -0.61 2.93 15.23
C GLU A 65 -1.13 1.59 15.76
N GLU A 66 -1.15 0.55 14.93
CA GLU A 66 -1.63 -0.77 15.33
C GLU A 66 -0.72 -1.42 16.39
N THR A 67 0.58 -1.24 16.29
CA THR A 67 1.54 -1.71 17.30
C THR A 67 1.32 -1.00 18.64
N THR A 68 1.09 0.30 18.61
CA THR A 68 0.80 1.10 19.80
C THR A 68 -0.51 0.67 20.44
N LEU A 69 -1.55 0.44 19.63
CA LEU A 69 -2.84 -0.04 20.10
C LEU A 69 -2.73 -1.45 20.71
N ALA A 70 -2.01 -2.35 20.05
CA ALA A 70 -1.76 -3.70 20.55
C ALA A 70 -1.02 -3.67 21.91
N SER A 71 -0.01 -2.81 22.03
CA SER A 71 0.72 -2.64 23.29
C SER A 71 -0.18 -2.14 24.43
N ARG A 72 -1.03 -1.14 24.14
CA ARG A 72 -1.99 -0.63 25.13
C ARG A 72 -3.04 -1.68 25.52
N LEU A 73 -3.49 -2.51 24.57
CA LEU A 73 -4.40 -3.61 24.86
C LEU A 73 -3.73 -4.65 25.77
N LEU A 74 -2.48 -5.00 25.52
CA LEU A 74 -1.74 -5.95 26.36
C LEU A 74 -1.54 -5.46 27.81
N ASP A 75 -1.48 -4.15 28.02
CA ASP A 75 -1.34 -3.55 29.35
C ASP A 75 -2.68 -3.48 30.12
N MET A 76 -3.80 -3.78 29.45
CA MET A 76 -5.10 -3.77 30.13
C MET A 76 -5.23 -4.91 31.14
N GLU A 77 -5.73 -4.56 32.31
CA GLU A 77 -5.90 -5.50 33.44
C GLU A 77 -6.72 -6.74 33.05
N TRP A 78 -7.78 -6.55 32.26
CA TRP A 78 -8.64 -7.64 31.82
C TRP A 78 -7.93 -8.57 30.82
N VAL A 79 -7.06 -8.04 29.94
CA VAL A 79 -6.27 -8.86 29.02
C VAL A 79 -5.28 -9.72 29.78
N GLN A 80 -4.56 -9.14 30.75
CA GLN A 80 -3.61 -9.86 31.57
C GLN A 80 -4.29 -10.92 32.45
N LYS A 81 -5.47 -10.63 32.98
CA LYS A 81 -6.28 -11.60 33.75
C LYS A 81 -6.72 -12.77 32.87
N ILE A 82 -7.16 -12.51 31.64
CA ILE A 82 -7.50 -13.58 30.69
C ILE A 82 -6.27 -14.40 30.32
N ALA A 83 -5.17 -13.75 29.97
CA ALA A 83 -3.94 -14.41 29.55
C ALA A 83 -3.31 -15.26 30.67
N SER A 84 -3.42 -14.84 31.91
CA SER A 84 -2.87 -15.59 33.05
C SER A 84 -3.66 -16.84 33.43
N GLY A 85 -4.83 -17.07 32.81
CA GLY A 85 -5.64 -18.25 33.09
C GLY A 85 -6.11 -18.35 34.55
N SER A 86 -6.18 -17.20 35.25
CA SER A 86 -6.63 -17.22 36.65
C SER A 86 -8.09 -17.70 36.71
N ASP A 87 -8.39 -18.65 37.60
CA ASP A 87 -9.70 -19.30 37.79
C ASP A 87 -10.88 -18.33 38.01
N VAL A 88 -10.61 -17.06 38.18
CA VAL A 88 -11.59 -15.95 38.19
C VAL A 88 -12.44 -15.93 36.91
N PHE A 89 -11.98 -16.63 35.86
CA PHE A 89 -12.66 -16.72 34.57
C PHE A 89 -13.84 -17.71 34.56
N ALA A 90 -13.77 -18.78 35.33
CA ALA A 90 -14.76 -19.86 35.24
C ALA A 90 -16.09 -19.52 35.92
N GLU A 91 -16.09 -18.75 37.01
CA GLU A 91 -17.30 -18.52 37.83
C GLU A 91 -17.82 -17.06 37.82
N ALA A 92 -17.03 -16.07 37.46
CA ALA A 92 -17.35 -14.68 37.73
C ALA A 92 -17.59 -13.79 36.49
N PHE A 93 -17.49 -14.34 35.28
CA PHE A 93 -17.86 -13.53 34.11
C PHE A 93 -19.36 -13.64 33.84
N ASP A 94 -20.13 -12.99 34.70
CA ASP A 94 -21.48 -12.59 34.42
C ASP A 94 -21.58 -11.95 33.04
N HIS A 95 -22.64 -12.21 32.34
CA HIS A 95 -22.95 -11.69 31.00
C HIS A 95 -22.72 -10.18 30.90
N HIS A 96 -22.98 -9.46 32.00
CA HIS A 96 -22.76 -8.04 32.12
C HIS A 96 -21.26 -7.65 31.97
N ARG A 97 -20.35 -8.39 32.58
CA ARG A 97 -18.91 -8.10 32.55
C ARG A 97 -18.30 -8.45 31.19
N ARG A 98 -18.76 -9.52 30.55
CA ARG A 98 -18.38 -9.85 29.16
C ARG A 98 -18.82 -8.76 28.20
N SER A 99 -20.04 -8.26 28.35
CA SER A 99 -20.57 -7.16 27.54
C SER A 99 -19.77 -5.87 27.76
N GLN A 100 -19.36 -5.60 29.01
CA GLN A 100 -18.54 -4.42 29.34
C GLN A 100 -17.16 -4.52 28.68
N ILE A 101 -16.46 -5.67 28.80
CA ILE A 101 -15.14 -5.87 28.17
C ILE A 101 -15.24 -5.76 26.65
N ALA A 102 -16.26 -6.37 26.03
CA ALA A 102 -16.47 -6.27 24.59
C ALA A 102 -16.78 -4.83 24.15
N GLY A 103 -17.50 -4.07 24.99
CA GLY A 103 -17.76 -2.64 24.79
C GLY A 103 -16.50 -1.79 24.93
N ASP A 104 -15.68 -2.04 25.96
CA ASP A 104 -14.41 -1.36 26.16
C ASP A 104 -13.45 -1.64 24.97
N PHE A 105 -13.38 -2.89 24.53
CA PHE A 105 -12.59 -3.26 23.34
C PHE A 105 -13.07 -2.53 22.10
N LEU A 106 -14.38 -2.46 21.88
CA LEU A 106 -14.96 -1.71 20.75
C LEU A 106 -14.58 -0.23 20.81
N PHE A 107 -14.66 0.39 22.00
CA PHE A 107 -14.32 1.80 22.19
C PHE A 107 -12.84 2.06 21.84
N TYR A 108 -11.93 1.21 22.31
CA TYR A 108 -10.49 1.35 22.02
C TYR A 108 -10.17 1.10 20.55
N THR A 109 -10.87 0.20 19.90
CA THR A 109 -10.61 -0.16 18.50
C THR A 109 -11.29 0.77 17.50
N ALA A 110 -12.31 1.51 17.92
CA ALA A 110 -13.01 2.49 17.08
C ALA A 110 -12.21 3.76 16.78
N GLN A 111 -11.06 3.96 17.43
CA GLN A 111 -10.24 5.16 17.27
C GLN A 111 -9.36 5.16 16.01
N SER A 112 -9.27 4.05 15.28
CA SER A 112 -8.49 3.97 14.05
C SER A 112 -9.40 3.78 12.84
N ASP A 113 -9.24 4.64 11.85
CA ASP A 113 -10.07 4.67 10.64
C ASP A 113 -9.74 3.56 9.63
N VAL A 114 -8.64 2.83 9.84
CA VAL A 114 -8.04 1.98 8.81
C VAL A 114 -8.55 0.53 8.85
N MET A 115 -8.93 0.02 10.02
CA MET A 115 -9.37 -1.38 10.15
C MET A 115 -10.81 -1.48 10.64
N THR A 116 -11.65 -2.14 9.86
CA THR A 116 -13.07 -2.33 10.15
C THR A 116 -13.37 -3.45 11.15
N LYS A 117 -12.44 -4.39 11.35
CA LYS A 117 -12.62 -5.52 12.26
C LYS A 117 -11.34 -5.85 13.00
N ARG A 118 -11.39 -5.77 14.31
CA ARG A 118 -10.32 -6.17 15.22
C ARG A 118 -10.82 -7.21 16.19
N PHE A 119 -9.93 -8.11 16.57
CA PHE A 119 -10.22 -9.14 17.56
C PHE A 119 -8.95 -9.53 18.32
N VAL A 120 -9.14 -9.96 19.55
CA VAL A 120 -8.10 -10.55 20.39
C VAL A 120 -8.47 -12.01 20.63
N VAL A 121 -7.52 -12.92 20.42
CA VAL A 121 -7.73 -14.35 20.60
C VAL A 121 -6.89 -14.83 21.78
N PHE A 122 -7.51 -15.57 22.66
CA PHE A 122 -6.89 -16.27 23.77
C PHE A 122 -7.05 -17.78 23.52
N PRO A 123 -6.12 -18.41 22.78
CA PRO A 123 -6.29 -19.76 22.30
C PRO A 123 -6.36 -20.81 23.41
N TYR A 124 -5.66 -20.58 24.52
CA TYR A 124 -5.67 -21.50 25.66
C TYR A 124 -6.97 -21.45 26.49
N GLN A 125 -7.71 -20.36 26.41
CA GLN A 125 -8.95 -20.14 27.11
C GLN A 125 -10.17 -20.33 26.20
N ASP A 126 -9.94 -20.62 24.91
CA ASP A 126 -10.97 -20.71 23.86
C ASP A 126 -11.87 -19.47 23.80
N VAL A 127 -11.25 -18.27 23.94
CA VAL A 127 -11.96 -16.99 23.95
C VAL A 127 -11.50 -16.13 22.80
N CYS A 128 -12.45 -15.55 22.08
CA CYS A 128 -12.24 -14.52 21.07
C CYS A 128 -13.11 -13.31 21.38
N ILE A 129 -12.49 -12.14 21.48
CA ILE A 129 -13.16 -10.86 21.72
C ILE A 129 -12.98 -10.01 20.46
N GLY A 130 -14.06 -9.69 19.79
CA GLY A 130 -14.11 -8.82 18.63
C GLY A 130 -15.03 -7.63 18.87
N SER A 131 -15.17 -6.76 17.90
CA SER A 131 -15.96 -5.53 17.92
C SER A 131 -17.37 -5.71 18.54
N GLY A 132 -17.48 -5.69 19.87
CA GLY A 132 -18.73 -5.91 20.60
C GLY A 132 -19.17 -7.37 20.74
N ILE A 133 -18.33 -8.34 20.36
CA ILE A 133 -18.65 -9.77 20.38
C ILE A 133 -17.67 -10.49 21.31
N TRP A 134 -18.24 -11.39 22.12
CA TRP A 134 -17.50 -12.37 22.91
C TRP A 134 -17.96 -13.75 22.49
N ALA A 135 -17.07 -14.56 21.99
CA ALA A 135 -17.37 -15.90 21.48
C ALA A 135 -16.22 -16.87 21.76
N ASP A 136 -16.45 -18.16 21.62
CA ASP A 136 -15.41 -19.15 21.49
C ASP A 136 -14.70 -18.98 20.12
N VAL A 137 -13.43 -19.38 20.07
CA VAL A 137 -12.56 -19.17 18.90
C VAL A 137 -13.14 -19.80 17.65
N SER A 138 -13.62 -21.05 17.76
CA SER A 138 -14.17 -21.79 16.64
C SER A 138 -15.45 -21.16 16.07
N SER A 139 -16.36 -20.72 16.94
CA SER A 139 -17.60 -20.04 16.54
C SER A 139 -17.33 -18.70 15.88
N TYR A 140 -16.35 -17.95 16.37
CA TYR A 140 -16.01 -16.63 15.80
C TYR A 140 -15.43 -16.76 14.40
N PHE A 141 -14.44 -17.63 14.21
CA PHE A 141 -13.82 -17.85 12.90
C PHE A 141 -14.78 -18.51 11.92
N GLY A 142 -15.63 -19.46 12.39
CA GLY A 142 -16.68 -20.03 11.58
C GLY A 142 -17.68 -19.00 11.06
N ALA A 143 -18.07 -18.02 11.88
CA ALA A 143 -18.95 -16.94 11.49
C ALA A 143 -18.30 -15.98 10.45
N LEU A 144 -16.97 -15.89 10.44
CA LEU A 144 -16.21 -15.09 9.45
C LEU A 144 -15.94 -15.89 8.16
N GLY A 145 -16.30 -17.17 8.08
CA GLY A 145 -15.99 -18.03 6.95
C GLY A 145 -14.51 -18.40 6.84
N ILE A 146 -13.75 -18.26 7.92
CA ILE A 146 -12.33 -18.60 8.00
C ILE A 146 -12.27 -20.03 8.59
N ALA A 147 -11.73 -20.98 7.83
CA ALA A 147 -11.46 -22.32 8.35
C ALA A 147 -10.38 -22.22 9.44
N ALA A 148 -10.68 -22.77 10.62
CA ALA A 148 -9.76 -22.82 11.75
C ALA A 148 -8.68 -23.89 11.54
#